data_0c92eac8178b20869dab77e4556af988
#
_entry.id   0c92eac8178b20869dab77e4556af988
#
_cell.length_a   1.000
_cell.length_b   1.000
_cell.length_c   1.000
_cell.angle_alpha   90.00
_cell.angle_beta   90.00
_cell.angle_gamma   90.00
#
_symmetry.space_group_name_H-M   'P 1'
#
loop_
_entity.id
_entity.type
_entity.pdbx_description
1 polymer ?
#
loop_
_entity_poly.entity_id
_entity_poly.type
_entity_poly.pdbx_seq_one_letter_code
_entity_poly.pdbx_strand_id
1 'polypeptide(L)'
;QVAALSVVRILDIISELDTASIANQAELARLTLEKENQARIVKDEIRITWGDYFKAPQIEAHPDIHSLVHSIMMAGSKCKQGIERENGENLVELVNQFSEIFWATKDVKTQRVTAPYPPALEVVQPILEVV
;
A
#
# COMPACT_ATOMS: atom_id res chain seq x y z
N GLN A 1 1.16 -1.71 4.86
CA GLN A 1 2.37 -1.50 4.05
C GLN A 1 2.80 -2.77 3.31
N VAL A 2 2.86 -3.92 3.99
CA VAL A 2 3.27 -5.19 3.38
C VAL A 2 2.40 -5.56 2.17
N ALA A 3 1.08 -5.42 2.29
CA ALA A 3 0.17 -5.70 1.18
C ALA A 3 0.41 -4.77 -0.03
N ALA A 4 0.70 -3.50 0.21
CA ALA A 4 1.03 -2.56 -0.87
C ALA A 4 2.34 -2.94 -1.57
N LEU A 5 3.37 -3.35 -0.81
CA LEU A 5 4.60 -3.87 -1.39
C LEU A 5 4.34 -5.15 -2.20
N SER A 6 3.46 -6.00 -1.71
CA SER A 6 3.09 -7.23 -2.42
C SER A 6 2.45 -6.93 -3.78
N VAL A 7 1.63 -5.88 -3.88
CA VAL A 7 1.08 -5.43 -5.16
C VAL A 7 2.20 -5.10 -6.15
N VAL A 8 3.19 -4.31 -5.73
CA VAL A 8 4.32 -3.95 -6.60
C VAL A 8 5.13 -5.18 -7.01
N ARG A 9 5.39 -6.07 -6.06
CA ARG A 9 6.13 -7.32 -6.37
C ARG A 9 5.40 -8.16 -7.42
N ILE A 10 4.08 -8.28 -7.29
CA ILE A 10 3.29 -9.04 -8.26
C ILE A 10 3.30 -8.34 -9.62
N LEU A 11 3.19 -7.02 -9.67
CA LEU A 11 3.30 -6.27 -10.92
C LEU A 11 4.65 -6.49 -11.60
N ASP A 12 5.74 -6.55 -10.83
CA ASP A 12 7.07 -6.84 -11.36
C ASP A 12 7.15 -8.25 -11.95
N ILE A 13 6.58 -9.24 -11.26
CA ILE A 13 6.54 -10.63 -11.77
C ILE A 13 5.71 -10.70 -13.04
N ILE A 14 4.55 -10.05 -13.09
CA ILE A 14 3.69 -10.02 -14.28
C ILE A 14 4.46 -9.43 -15.48
N SER A 15 5.22 -8.37 -15.27
CA SER A 15 5.95 -7.69 -16.33
C SER A 15 7.03 -8.57 -16.98
N GLU A 16 7.50 -9.59 -16.27
CA GLU A 16 8.53 -10.52 -16.75
C GLU A 16 7.97 -11.78 -17.38
N LEU A 17 6.65 -12.00 -17.30
CA LEU A 17 6.05 -13.20 -17.87
C LEU A 17 5.96 -13.15 -19.40
N ASP A 18 6.42 -14.23 -20.04
CA ASP A 18 6.11 -14.50 -21.42
C ASP A 18 4.74 -15.21 -21.48
N THR A 19 3.74 -14.55 -22.06
CA THR A 19 2.37 -15.04 -22.11
C THR A 19 2.09 -15.95 -23.31
N ALA A 20 3.10 -16.37 -24.05
CA ALA A 20 2.93 -17.24 -25.22
C ALA A 20 2.52 -18.67 -24.87
N SER A 21 2.84 -19.15 -23.65
CA SER A 21 2.48 -20.51 -23.22
C SER A 21 1.18 -20.53 -22.42
N ILE A 22 0.47 -21.66 -22.49
CA ILE A 22 -0.75 -21.88 -21.69
C ILE A 22 -0.41 -21.86 -20.19
N ALA A 23 0.72 -22.46 -19.81
CA ALA A 23 1.16 -22.47 -18.41
C ALA A 23 1.37 -21.04 -17.88
N ASN A 24 2.00 -20.17 -18.65
CA ASN A 24 2.22 -18.79 -18.27
C ASN A 24 0.93 -17.97 -18.28
N GLN A 25 -0.01 -18.27 -19.17
CA GLN A 25 -1.34 -17.66 -19.15
C GLN A 25 -2.09 -18.02 -17.86
N ALA A 26 -2.01 -19.28 -17.43
CA ALA A 26 -2.60 -19.72 -16.16
C ALA A 26 -1.92 -19.03 -14.96
N GLU A 27 -0.60 -18.86 -14.98
CA GLU A 27 0.15 -18.14 -13.97
C GLU A 27 -0.25 -16.67 -13.91
N LEU A 28 -0.41 -16.04 -15.09
CA LEU A 28 -0.89 -14.64 -15.15
C LEU A 28 -2.26 -14.49 -14.49
N ALA A 29 -3.16 -15.44 -14.69
CA ALA A 29 -4.49 -15.40 -14.06
C ALA A 29 -4.38 -15.46 -12.54
N ARG A 30 -3.53 -16.33 -11.99
CA ARG A 30 -3.30 -16.45 -10.55
C ARG A 30 -2.67 -15.18 -9.97
N LEU A 31 -1.67 -14.63 -10.65
CA LEU A 31 -1.00 -13.40 -10.22
C LEU A 31 -1.96 -12.21 -10.25
N THR A 32 -2.79 -12.11 -11.28
CA THR A 32 -3.79 -11.04 -11.39
C THR A 32 -4.78 -11.10 -10.23
N LEU A 33 -5.28 -12.29 -9.91
CA LEU A 33 -6.19 -12.48 -8.78
C LEU A 33 -5.53 -12.11 -7.45
N GLU A 34 -4.28 -12.54 -7.24
CA GLU A 34 -3.55 -12.22 -6.00
C GLU A 34 -3.25 -10.74 -5.89
N LYS A 35 -2.91 -10.07 -6.99
CA LYS A 35 -2.75 -8.61 -7.02
C LYS A 35 -4.03 -7.91 -6.57
N GLU A 36 -5.17 -8.33 -7.10
CA GLU A 36 -6.46 -7.76 -6.71
C GLU A 36 -6.76 -8.00 -5.23
N ASN A 37 -6.45 -9.18 -4.72
CA ASN A 37 -6.61 -9.51 -3.31
C ASN A 37 -5.75 -8.62 -2.42
N GLN A 38 -4.48 -8.41 -2.76
CA GLN A 38 -3.57 -7.57 -1.97
C GLN A 38 -4.00 -6.10 -2.01
N ALA A 39 -4.43 -5.59 -3.16
CA ALA A 39 -4.97 -4.23 -3.26
C ALA A 39 -6.23 -4.06 -2.42
N ARG A 40 -7.10 -5.06 -2.39
CA ARG A 40 -8.30 -5.06 -1.53
C ARG A 40 -7.93 -5.02 -0.06
N ILE A 41 -6.93 -5.80 0.36
CA ILE A 41 -6.44 -5.80 1.75
C ILE A 41 -5.98 -4.39 2.15
N VAL A 42 -5.22 -3.71 1.28
CA VAL A 42 -4.81 -2.32 1.54
C VAL A 42 -6.02 -1.42 1.76
N LYS A 43 -6.99 -1.47 0.85
CA LYS A 43 -8.20 -0.64 0.94
C LYS A 43 -8.97 -0.92 2.22
N ASP A 44 -9.16 -2.18 2.57
CA ASP A 44 -9.94 -2.59 3.74
C ASP A 44 -9.25 -2.15 5.03
N GLU A 45 -7.95 -2.39 5.17
CA GLU A 45 -7.22 -2.04 6.39
C GLU A 45 -7.12 -0.53 6.60
N ILE A 46 -6.88 0.23 5.55
CA ILE A 46 -6.86 1.70 5.61
C ILE A 46 -8.24 2.21 6.03
N ARG A 47 -9.29 1.70 5.42
CA ARG A 47 -10.66 2.12 5.72
C ARG A 47 -11.04 1.82 7.18
N ILE A 48 -10.69 0.65 7.68
CA ILE A 48 -10.95 0.25 9.06
C ILE A 48 -10.19 1.15 10.02
N THR A 49 -8.90 1.35 9.81
CA THR A 49 -8.08 2.22 10.68
C THR A 49 -8.60 3.65 10.66
N TRP A 50 -8.90 4.18 9.47
CA TRP A 50 -9.46 5.52 9.34
C TRP A 50 -10.80 5.66 10.04
N GLY A 51 -11.71 4.69 9.86
CA GLY A 51 -13.05 4.75 10.43
C GLY A 51 -13.09 4.55 11.93
N ASP A 52 -12.23 3.68 12.47
CA ASP A 52 -12.27 3.30 13.88
C ASP A 52 -11.34 4.12 14.76
N TYR A 53 -10.20 4.53 14.26
CA TYR A 53 -9.18 5.23 15.06
C TYR A 53 -9.27 6.76 14.95
N PHE A 54 -9.46 7.29 13.73
CA PHE A 54 -9.45 8.74 13.52
C PHE A 54 -10.74 9.38 14.01
N LYS A 55 -10.66 10.06 15.16
CA LYS A 55 -11.76 10.79 15.78
C LYS A 55 -11.51 12.31 15.62
N ALA A 56 -12.38 13.14 16.21
CA ALA A 56 -12.29 14.57 16.07
C ALA A 56 -10.91 15.16 16.37
N PRO A 57 -10.20 14.77 17.45
CA PRO A 57 -8.87 15.34 17.70
C PRO A 57 -7.84 15.02 16.62
N GLN A 58 -7.84 13.79 16.12
CA GLN A 58 -6.91 13.37 15.07
C GLN A 58 -7.24 14.04 13.73
N ILE A 59 -8.51 14.18 13.42
CA ILE A 59 -8.98 14.84 12.20
C ILE A 59 -8.65 16.33 12.23
N GLU A 60 -8.82 16.99 13.36
CA GLU A 60 -8.46 18.42 13.53
C GLU A 60 -6.96 18.64 13.35
N ALA A 61 -6.13 17.76 13.88
CA ALA A 61 -4.68 17.84 13.74
C ALA A 61 -4.20 17.54 12.32
N HIS A 62 -4.94 16.68 11.59
CA HIS A 62 -4.60 16.25 10.23
C HIS A 62 -5.83 16.35 9.33
N PRO A 63 -6.23 17.58 8.94
CA PRO A 63 -7.48 17.79 8.20
C PRO A 63 -7.49 17.18 6.80
N ASP A 64 -6.31 16.83 6.25
CA ASP A 64 -6.20 16.21 4.93
C ASP A 64 -6.39 14.69 4.96
N ILE A 65 -6.66 14.10 6.14
CA ILE A 65 -6.75 12.64 6.26
C ILE A 65 -7.84 12.03 5.37
N HIS A 66 -8.99 12.69 5.26
CA HIS A 66 -10.08 12.18 4.41
C HIS A 66 -9.68 12.15 2.94
N SER A 67 -9.03 13.19 2.44
CA SER A 67 -8.54 13.25 1.06
C SER A 67 -7.49 12.19 0.80
N LEU A 68 -6.59 11.98 1.76
CA LEU A 68 -5.55 10.94 1.64
C LEU A 68 -6.18 9.54 1.57
N VAL A 69 -7.13 9.25 2.45
CA VAL A 69 -7.83 7.95 2.44
C VAL A 69 -8.56 7.73 1.12
N HIS A 70 -9.25 8.75 0.62
CA HIS A 70 -9.90 8.65 -0.69
C HIS A 70 -8.89 8.39 -1.80
N SER A 71 -7.75 9.07 -1.79
CA SER A 71 -6.68 8.84 -2.76
C SER A 71 -6.15 7.42 -2.70
N ILE A 72 -6.04 6.83 -1.51
CA ILE A 72 -5.63 5.42 -1.33
C ILE A 72 -6.68 4.49 -1.93
N MET A 73 -7.97 4.76 -1.71
CA MET A 73 -9.04 3.96 -2.32
C MET A 73 -8.96 3.98 -3.84
N MET A 74 -8.74 5.15 -4.42
CA MET A 74 -8.62 5.30 -5.87
C MET A 74 -7.35 4.63 -6.42
N ALA A 75 -6.22 4.77 -5.72
CA ALA A 75 -4.96 4.12 -6.09
C ALA A 75 -5.08 2.60 -6.03
N GLY A 76 -5.73 2.07 -4.98
CA GLY A 76 -6.01 0.64 -4.86
C GLY A 76 -6.86 0.12 -6.01
N SER A 77 -7.87 0.86 -6.42
CA SER A 77 -8.71 0.50 -7.56
C SER A 77 -7.91 0.47 -8.88
N LYS A 78 -7.00 1.42 -9.09
CA LYS A 78 -6.10 1.40 -10.25
C LYS A 78 -5.20 0.17 -10.25
N CYS A 79 -4.68 -0.22 -9.10
CA CYS A 79 -3.88 -1.43 -8.97
C CYS A 79 -4.67 -2.70 -9.27
N LYS A 80 -5.96 -2.73 -8.95
CA LYS A 80 -6.83 -3.85 -9.29
C LYS A 80 -7.05 -3.96 -10.80
N GLN A 81 -7.24 -2.83 -11.47
CA GLN A 81 -7.67 -2.79 -12.86
C GLN A 81 -6.52 -2.79 -13.86
N GLY A 82 -5.32 -2.37 -13.47
CA GLY A 82 -4.17 -2.23 -14.35
C GLY A 82 -2.99 -3.11 -13.96
N ILE A 83 -1.97 -3.06 -14.80
CA ILE A 83 -0.73 -3.82 -14.61
C ILE A 83 0.52 -2.92 -14.58
N GLU A 84 0.34 -1.60 -14.61
CA GLU A 84 1.43 -0.64 -14.60
C GLU A 84 2.05 -0.53 -13.19
N ARG A 85 3.37 -0.67 -13.13
CA ARG A 85 4.12 -0.58 -11.88
C ARG A 85 3.91 0.74 -11.16
N GLU A 86 3.75 1.82 -11.89
CA GLU A 86 3.53 3.16 -11.35
C GLU A 86 2.32 3.22 -10.41
N ASN A 87 1.26 2.48 -10.71
CA ASN A 87 0.07 2.43 -9.86
C ASN A 87 0.41 1.83 -8.49
N GLY A 88 1.23 0.79 -8.48
CA GLY A 88 1.68 0.17 -7.23
C GLY A 88 2.62 1.06 -6.43
N GLU A 89 3.55 1.72 -7.10
CA GLU A 89 4.46 2.67 -6.45
C GLU A 89 3.69 3.82 -5.80
N ASN A 90 2.70 4.36 -6.50
CA ASN A 90 1.84 5.41 -5.96
C ASN A 90 1.05 4.91 -4.75
N LEU A 91 0.52 3.68 -4.79
CA LEU A 91 -0.18 3.09 -3.65
C LEU A 91 0.74 2.98 -2.44
N VAL A 92 1.97 2.50 -2.62
CA VAL A 92 2.97 2.39 -1.55
C VAL A 92 3.24 3.76 -0.94
N GLU A 93 3.47 4.79 -1.76
CA GLU A 93 3.75 6.15 -1.27
C GLU A 93 2.59 6.72 -0.45
N LEU A 94 1.36 6.57 -0.94
CA LEU A 94 0.18 7.06 -0.21
C LEU A 94 -0.02 6.32 1.11
N VAL A 95 0.21 5.02 1.15
CA VAL A 95 0.13 4.22 2.38
C VAL A 95 1.22 4.66 3.36
N ASN A 96 2.43 4.97 2.87
CA ASN A 96 3.50 5.51 3.70
C ASN A 96 3.09 6.86 4.33
N GLN A 97 2.47 7.74 3.56
CA GLN A 97 1.96 9.02 4.09
C GLN A 97 0.90 8.78 5.18
N PHE A 98 0.01 7.85 4.97
CA PHE A 98 -0.99 7.48 5.98
C PHE A 98 -0.32 6.96 7.25
N SER A 99 0.69 6.12 7.13
CA SER A 99 1.43 5.58 8.27
C SER A 99 2.16 6.68 9.06
N GLU A 100 2.74 7.64 8.36
CA GLU A 100 3.39 8.79 9.01
C GLU A 100 2.39 9.60 9.83
N ILE A 101 1.21 9.86 9.29
CA ILE A 101 0.14 10.57 10.00
C ILE A 101 -0.34 9.75 11.20
N PHE A 102 -0.57 8.46 11.02
CA PHE A 102 -1.02 7.58 12.09
C PHE A 102 -0.08 7.63 13.30
N TRP A 103 1.22 7.49 13.08
CA TRP A 103 2.20 7.55 14.17
C TRP A 103 2.32 8.96 14.75
N ALA A 104 2.19 10.01 13.92
CA ALA A 104 2.19 11.38 14.40
C ALA A 104 1.03 11.65 15.38
N THR A 105 -0.14 11.03 15.17
CA THR A 105 -1.26 11.16 16.12
C THR A 105 -0.97 10.54 17.48
N LYS A 106 0.03 9.67 17.57
CA LYS A 106 0.49 9.03 18.81
C LYS A 106 1.77 9.67 19.37
N ASP A 107 2.19 10.81 18.80
CA ASP A 107 3.44 11.50 19.15
C ASP A 107 4.68 10.61 18.97
N VAL A 108 4.64 9.69 18.02
CA VAL A 108 5.77 8.82 17.70
C VAL A 108 6.38 9.27 16.38
N LYS A 109 7.68 9.53 16.40
CA LYS A 109 8.45 9.85 15.20
C LYS A 109 8.60 8.63 14.32
N THR A 110 8.69 8.87 13.02
CA THR A 110 8.87 7.81 12.03
C THR A 110 10.14 8.03 11.20
N GLN A 111 10.58 6.97 10.55
CA GLN A 111 11.64 7.00 9.55
C GLN A 111 11.22 6.16 8.36
N ARG A 112 11.80 6.49 7.21
CA ARG A 112 11.63 5.68 6.00
C ARG A 112 12.85 4.81 5.80
N VAL A 113 12.63 3.52 5.61
CA VAL A 113 13.69 2.54 5.38
C VAL A 113 13.35 1.70 4.15
N THR A 114 14.37 1.32 3.39
CA THR A 114 14.19 0.42 2.26
C THR A 114 13.92 -0.99 2.78
N ALA A 115 12.82 -1.61 2.33
CA ALA A 115 12.51 -2.98 2.68
C ALA A 115 13.63 -3.91 2.17
N PRO A 116 14.11 -4.86 3.01
CA PRO A 116 15.25 -5.72 2.66
C PRO A 116 14.84 -6.92 1.77
N TYR A 117 13.76 -6.79 1.03
CA TYR A 117 13.24 -7.81 0.12
C TYR A 117 12.61 -7.12 -1.08
N PRO A 118 12.48 -7.82 -2.23
CA PRO A 118 11.80 -7.24 -3.40
C PRO A 118 10.36 -6.83 -3.06
N PRO A 119 9.89 -5.69 -3.56
CA PRO A 119 10.48 -4.79 -4.57
C PRO A 119 11.49 -3.75 -4.05
N ALA A 120 11.94 -3.84 -2.81
CA ALA A 120 12.96 -2.98 -2.21
C ALA A 120 12.57 -1.48 -2.23
N LEU A 121 11.31 -1.19 -1.96
CA LEU A 121 10.80 0.17 -1.82
C LEU A 121 10.81 0.61 -0.36
N GLU A 122 10.70 1.91 -0.15
CA GLU A 122 10.67 2.47 1.19
C GLU A 122 9.36 2.14 1.92
N VAL A 123 9.49 1.86 3.21
CA VAL A 123 8.38 1.70 4.15
C VAL A 123 8.60 2.62 5.34
N VAL A 124 7.52 3.02 5.97
CA VAL A 124 7.53 3.84 7.17
C VAL A 124 7.60 2.93 8.39
N GLN A 125 8.53 3.22 9.29
CA GLN A 125 8.68 2.55 10.57
C GLN A 125 8.63 3.55 11.71
N PRO A 126 7.99 3.20 12.85
CA PRO A 126 8.06 4.04 14.03
C PRO A 126 9.45 3.96 14.64
N ILE A 127 9.94 5.10 15.14
CA ILE A 127 11.16 5.15 15.94
C ILE A 127 10.76 4.97 17.38
N LEU A 128 10.96 3.77 17.92
CA LEU A 128 10.62 3.45 19.30
C LEU A 128 11.85 3.65 20.17
N GLU A 129 11.69 4.45 21.24
CA GLU A 129 12.75 4.63 22.21
C GLU A 129 12.86 3.36 23.07
N VAL A 130 14.09 2.85 23.17
CA VAL A 130 14.40 1.76 24.09
C VAL A 130 14.77 2.40 25.41
N VAL A 131 13.95 2.17 26.42
CA VAL A 131 14.18 2.67 27.77
C VAL A 131 14.95 1.64 28.58
#